data_76b4554e7c5690d1258c6a0799280b94
#
_entry.id   76b4554e7c5690d1258c6a0799280b94
#
_cell.length_a   1.000
_cell.length_b   1.000
_cell.length_c   1.000
_cell.angle_alpha   90.00
_cell.angle_beta   90.00
_cell.angle_gamma   90.00
#
_symmetry.space_group_name_H-M   'P 1'
#
loop_
_entity.id
_entity.type
_entity.pdbx_description
1 polymer ?
#
loop_
_entity_poly.entity_id
_entity_poly.type
_entity_poly.pdbx_seq_one_letter_code
_entity_poly.pdbx_strand_id
1 'polypeptide(L)'
;VPSGPPLSYQWFRGSGAVAGATDATYNLGPVQTNQAASYYAVVTNPYGTVTSSVATVTVYIPVSILVPPASQVVTGYSTVSFNVLAQGYPAPSYQWKFWGTNLPGAIFSTLTITNVRLTDLGDYSVFVDNGYSSQLSANATLRMSPTITAPFIGATAIWGRSAGLSVSAIGTAPLGYQWYKDGALIVSATNQTFLIQTVQLGDGGMYSVVVRSPFGSVTNTAQLVVNPANMDLGMYSGITITGASGYTYQIQYTVDLSVTNSWTTLTNLTLTQPAELWVDTSVDARTAAHRFYRILPVP
;
A
#
# COMPACT_ATOMS: atom_id res chain seq x y z
N VAL A 1 -77.78 -28.54 29.29
CA VAL A 1 -77.43 -27.14 29.17
C VAL A 1 -77.84 -26.72 27.79
N PRO A 2 -78.74 -25.73 27.56
CA PRO A 2 -79.08 -25.28 26.25
C PRO A 2 -77.82 -24.67 25.61
N SER A 3 -77.39 -25.29 24.51
CA SER A 3 -76.32 -24.71 23.70
C SER A 3 -76.83 -23.37 23.15
N GLY A 4 -76.00 -22.27 23.41
CA GLY A 4 -76.33 -21.00 22.83
C GLY A 4 -76.32 -21.02 21.28
N PRO A 5 -76.84 -20.03 20.62
CA PRO A 5 -76.88 -19.99 19.15
C PRO A 5 -75.41 -20.11 18.58
N PRO A 6 -75.33 -20.75 17.39
CA PRO A 6 -73.99 -20.94 16.80
C PRO A 6 -73.26 -19.65 16.61
N LEU A 7 -71.93 -19.66 16.90
CA LEU A 7 -71.03 -18.54 16.69
C LEU A 7 -70.45 -18.61 15.28
N SER A 8 -70.37 -17.51 14.59
CA SER A 8 -69.66 -17.32 13.33
C SER A 8 -68.38 -16.49 13.58
N TYR A 9 -67.33 -16.84 12.94
CA TYR A 9 -66.02 -16.19 13.07
C TYR A 9 -65.62 -15.60 11.73
N GLN A 10 -64.89 -14.50 11.77
CA GLN A 10 -64.16 -13.95 10.64
C GLN A 10 -62.86 -13.32 11.16
N TRP A 11 -61.73 -13.84 10.65
CA TRP A 11 -60.43 -13.25 10.95
C TRP A 11 -60.10 -12.13 10.02
N PHE A 12 -59.43 -11.13 10.58
CA PHE A 12 -58.98 -9.94 9.88
C PHE A 12 -57.45 -9.82 10.00
N ARG A 13 -56.85 -9.27 8.94
CA ARG A 13 -55.44 -8.85 8.89
C ARG A 13 -55.40 -7.36 8.57
N GLY A 14 -54.87 -6.53 9.50
CA GLY A 14 -55.05 -5.10 9.42
C GLY A 14 -56.54 -4.72 9.34
N SER A 15 -56.94 -4.00 8.30
CA SER A 15 -58.36 -3.68 8.05
C SER A 15 -59.06 -4.66 7.10
N GLY A 16 -58.35 -5.63 6.52
CA GLY A 16 -58.90 -6.54 5.53
C GLY A 16 -59.35 -7.89 6.11
N ALA A 17 -60.55 -8.38 5.71
CA ALA A 17 -60.99 -9.73 6.04
C ALA A 17 -60.10 -10.76 5.35
N VAL A 18 -59.66 -11.79 6.10
CA VAL A 18 -58.92 -12.91 5.54
C VAL A 18 -59.93 -13.90 4.91
N ALA A 19 -59.86 -14.02 3.59
CA ALA A 19 -60.81 -14.86 2.86
C ALA A 19 -60.78 -16.33 3.35
N GLY A 20 -61.96 -16.89 3.67
CA GLY A 20 -62.10 -18.26 4.13
C GLY A 20 -61.67 -18.54 5.57
N ALA A 21 -61.21 -17.53 6.33
CA ALA A 21 -60.80 -17.71 7.73
C ALA A 21 -62.06 -17.53 8.65
N THR A 22 -62.91 -18.54 8.68
CA THR A 22 -64.18 -18.54 9.38
C THR A 22 -64.28 -19.52 10.55
N ASP A 23 -63.16 -20.17 10.89
CA ASP A 23 -63.08 -21.05 12.05
C ASP A 23 -62.71 -20.31 13.33
N ALA A 24 -62.96 -20.92 14.48
CA ALA A 24 -62.57 -20.37 15.78
C ALA A 24 -61.05 -20.22 15.94
N THR A 25 -60.27 -20.91 15.12
CA THR A 25 -58.80 -20.80 15.03
C THR A 25 -58.36 -20.42 13.62
N TYR A 26 -57.38 -19.56 13.53
CA TYR A 26 -56.73 -19.23 12.27
C TYR A 26 -55.27 -19.67 12.30
N ASN A 27 -54.92 -20.61 11.41
CA ASN A 27 -53.56 -21.11 11.28
C ASN A 27 -52.85 -20.47 10.09
N LEU A 28 -51.75 -19.78 10.37
CA LEU A 28 -50.94 -19.08 9.34
C LEU A 28 -50.05 -20.05 8.53
N GLY A 29 -49.91 -21.33 8.97
CA GLY A 29 -48.98 -22.29 8.34
C GLY A 29 -47.54 -21.86 8.51
N PRO A 30 -46.62 -22.21 7.58
CA PRO A 30 -45.26 -21.70 7.54
C PRO A 30 -45.26 -20.20 7.29
N VAL A 31 -44.89 -19.43 8.31
CA VAL A 31 -45.03 -17.97 8.30
C VAL A 31 -43.97 -17.32 7.38
N GLN A 32 -44.42 -16.43 6.51
CA GLN A 32 -43.57 -15.61 5.61
C GLN A 32 -43.53 -14.16 6.09
N THR A 33 -42.50 -13.40 5.67
CA THR A 33 -42.32 -12.00 6.07
C THR A 33 -43.50 -11.10 5.71
N ASN A 34 -44.17 -11.40 4.61
CA ASN A 34 -45.39 -10.69 4.18
C ASN A 34 -46.60 -10.94 5.07
N GLN A 35 -46.56 -11.91 6.00
CA GLN A 35 -47.61 -12.21 6.94
C GLN A 35 -47.45 -11.47 8.28
N ALA A 36 -46.39 -10.71 8.48
CA ALA A 36 -46.25 -9.81 9.62
C ALA A 36 -47.37 -8.77 9.58
N ALA A 37 -48.23 -8.78 10.56
CA ALA A 37 -49.38 -7.87 10.64
C ALA A 37 -50.09 -7.99 11.99
N SER A 38 -51.04 -7.11 12.22
CA SER A 38 -52.02 -7.21 13.29
C SER A 38 -53.20 -8.08 12.86
N TYR A 39 -53.56 -9.03 13.69
CA TYR A 39 -54.68 -9.95 13.46
C TYR A 39 -55.71 -9.81 14.58
N TYR A 40 -56.99 -9.90 14.26
CA TYR A 40 -58.08 -10.00 15.21
C TYR A 40 -59.23 -10.78 14.62
N ALA A 41 -60.13 -11.29 15.48
CA ALA A 41 -61.32 -12.00 15.07
C ALA A 41 -62.54 -11.21 15.42
N VAL A 42 -63.52 -11.22 14.52
CA VAL A 42 -64.89 -10.75 14.76
C VAL A 42 -65.75 -12.00 14.93
N VAL A 43 -66.44 -12.06 16.05
CA VAL A 43 -67.34 -13.19 16.40
C VAL A 43 -68.76 -12.63 16.44
N THR A 44 -69.66 -13.33 15.76
CA THR A 44 -71.06 -12.85 15.57
C THR A 44 -72.03 -14.01 15.85
N ASN A 45 -73.14 -13.66 16.43
CA ASN A 45 -74.32 -14.52 16.53
C ASN A 45 -75.58 -13.64 16.35
N PRO A 46 -76.81 -14.24 16.38
CA PRO A 46 -78.03 -13.45 16.20
C PRO A 46 -78.31 -12.37 17.23
N TYR A 47 -77.55 -12.30 18.34
CA TYR A 47 -77.74 -11.35 19.43
C TYR A 47 -76.73 -10.23 19.44
N GLY A 48 -75.62 -10.35 18.62
CA GLY A 48 -74.64 -9.29 18.54
C GLY A 48 -73.30 -9.72 17.98
N THR A 49 -72.38 -8.78 17.93
CA THR A 49 -71.02 -8.91 17.40
C THR A 49 -70.01 -8.45 18.44
N VAL A 50 -68.92 -9.17 18.57
CA VAL A 50 -67.77 -8.81 19.42
C VAL A 50 -66.47 -8.95 18.64
N THR A 51 -65.53 -8.00 18.85
CA THR A 51 -64.18 -8.06 18.25
C THR A 51 -63.20 -8.47 19.34
N SER A 52 -62.30 -9.41 19.00
CA SER A 52 -61.22 -9.75 19.90
C SER A 52 -60.19 -8.62 20.10
N SER A 53 -59.32 -8.74 21.10
CA SER A 53 -58.10 -7.99 21.16
C SER A 53 -57.23 -8.26 19.94
N VAL A 54 -56.35 -7.29 19.57
CA VAL A 54 -55.39 -7.46 18.47
C VAL A 54 -54.24 -8.31 18.90
N ALA A 55 -53.89 -9.33 18.08
CA ALA A 55 -52.66 -10.10 18.17
C ALA A 55 -51.70 -9.65 17.07
N THR A 56 -50.48 -9.28 17.44
CA THR A 56 -49.45 -8.86 16.46
C THR A 56 -48.56 -10.05 16.13
N VAL A 57 -48.48 -10.40 14.85
CA VAL A 57 -47.52 -11.38 14.32
C VAL A 57 -46.31 -10.62 13.78
N THR A 58 -45.15 -10.90 14.34
CA THR A 58 -43.87 -10.39 13.89
C THR A 58 -43.05 -11.55 13.33
N VAL A 59 -42.48 -11.34 12.15
CA VAL A 59 -41.65 -12.35 11.46
C VAL A 59 -40.22 -11.90 11.40
N TYR A 60 -39.32 -12.75 11.81
CA TYR A 60 -37.86 -12.50 11.75
C TYR A 60 -37.22 -13.54 10.86
N ILE A 61 -36.23 -13.11 10.07
CA ILE A 61 -35.28 -14.00 9.42
C ILE A 61 -33.92 -13.76 10.09
N PRO A 62 -33.33 -14.80 10.68
CA PRO A 62 -31.99 -14.63 11.28
C PRO A 62 -30.97 -14.08 10.27
N VAL A 63 -30.02 -13.33 10.79
CA VAL A 63 -28.90 -12.86 9.97
C VAL A 63 -28.08 -14.05 9.48
N SER A 64 -27.71 -14.02 8.21
CA SER A 64 -26.82 -14.98 7.59
C SER A 64 -25.86 -14.26 6.65
N ILE A 65 -24.55 -14.42 6.86
CA ILE A 65 -23.50 -13.92 5.95
C ILE A 65 -23.38 -14.92 4.79
N LEU A 66 -23.76 -14.48 3.59
CA LEU A 66 -23.74 -15.28 2.36
C LEU A 66 -22.36 -15.25 1.71
N VAL A 67 -21.71 -14.08 1.70
CA VAL A 67 -20.35 -13.89 1.18
C VAL A 67 -19.56 -13.11 2.23
N PRO A 68 -18.62 -13.74 2.92
CA PRO A 68 -17.77 -13.07 3.87
C PRO A 68 -16.73 -12.18 3.14
N PRO A 69 -16.13 -11.19 3.82
CA PRO A 69 -15.04 -10.43 3.26
C PRO A 69 -13.85 -11.33 2.94
N ALA A 70 -13.16 -11.04 1.83
CA ALA A 70 -12.00 -11.81 1.36
C ALA A 70 -10.69 -11.09 1.70
N SER A 71 -9.67 -11.87 2.07
CA SER A 71 -8.30 -11.36 2.27
C SER A 71 -7.73 -10.78 1.00
N GLN A 72 -6.92 -9.71 1.12
CA GLN A 72 -6.37 -8.99 -0.01
C GLN A 72 -4.89 -8.66 0.17
N VAL A 73 -4.18 -8.60 -0.95
CA VAL A 73 -2.80 -8.10 -1.05
C VAL A 73 -2.81 -6.89 -1.95
N VAL A 74 -2.28 -5.78 -1.46
CA VAL A 74 -2.29 -4.50 -2.16
C VAL A 74 -0.89 -3.90 -2.22
N THR A 75 -0.67 -2.91 -3.08
CA THR A 75 0.52 -2.05 -3.04
C THR A 75 0.32 -0.94 -2.01
N GLY A 76 1.40 -0.42 -1.46
CA GLY A 76 1.34 0.74 -0.56
C GLY A 76 0.67 1.93 -1.24
N TYR A 77 -0.04 2.73 -0.45
CA TYR A 77 -0.75 3.96 -0.86
C TYR A 77 -1.93 3.74 -1.84
N SER A 78 -2.28 2.50 -2.15
CA SER A 78 -3.45 2.17 -2.97
C SER A 78 -4.75 2.28 -2.16
N THR A 79 -5.88 2.10 -2.83
CA THR A 79 -7.21 1.97 -2.23
C THR A 79 -7.65 0.53 -2.28
N VAL A 80 -8.27 0.05 -1.19
CA VAL A 80 -8.83 -1.30 -1.08
C VAL A 80 -10.24 -1.25 -0.53
N SER A 81 -11.11 -2.20 -0.93
CA SER A 81 -12.45 -2.32 -0.40
C SER A 81 -12.74 -3.76 0.02
N PHE A 82 -13.25 -3.92 1.24
CA PHE A 82 -13.82 -5.17 1.73
C PHE A 82 -15.34 -5.12 1.59
N ASN A 83 -15.92 -6.19 1.12
CA ASN A 83 -17.36 -6.32 0.91
C ASN A 83 -17.89 -7.51 1.67
N VAL A 84 -19.11 -7.38 2.20
CA VAL A 84 -19.89 -8.47 2.79
C VAL A 84 -21.26 -8.51 2.14
N LEU A 85 -21.75 -9.70 1.87
CA LEU A 85 -23.16 -9.92 1.50
C LEU A 85 -23.83 -10.69 2.62
N ALA A 86 -24.87 -10.10 3.20
CA ALA A 86 -25.66 -10.74 4.25
C ALA A 86 -27.16 -10.58 3.98
N GLN A 87 -27.94 -11.49 4.55
CA GLN A 87 -29.40 -11.44 4.53
C GLN A 87 -29.96 -11.49 5.95
N GLY A 88 -31.19 -11.07 6.11
CA GLY A 88 -31.95 -11.08 7.36
C GLY A 88 -33.19 -10.21 7.26
N TYR A 89 -34.14 -10.38 8.18
CA TYR A 89 -35.29 -9.49 8.29
C TYR A 89 -35.62 -9.24 9.78
N PRO A 90 -35.68 -7.98 10.21
CA PRO A 90 -35.40 -6.74 9.47
C PRO A 90 -34.03 -6.72 8.79
N ALA A 91 -33.85 -5.77 7.85
CA ALA A 91 -32.59 -5.63 7.11
C ALA A 91 -31.39 -5.49 8.07
N PRO A 92 -30.29 -6.21 7.83
CA PRO A 92 -29.14 -6.16 8.70
C PRO A 92 -28.44 -4.79 8.72
N SER A 93 -27.93 -4.42 9.87
CA SER A 93 -26.92 -3.38 10.10
C SER A 93 -25.53 -4.00 10.15
N TYR A 94 -24.50 -3.17 9.93
CA TYR A 94 -23.11 -3.60 9.85
C TYR A 94 -22.24 -2.79 10.80
N GLN A 95 -21.18 -3.40 11.32
CA GLN A 95 -20.09 -2.71 12.02
C GLN A 95 -18.77 -3.42 11.73
N TRP A 96 -17.91 -2.76 10.98
CA TRP A 96 -16.56 -3.26 10.72
C TRP A 96 -15.66 -3.13 11.93
N LYS A 97 -14.75 -4.09 12.05
CA LYS A 97 -13.76 -4.18 13.11
C LYS A 97 -12.38 -4.37 12.50
N PHE A 98 -11.40 -3.76 13.16
CA PHE A 98 -9.98 -3.98 12.90
C PHE A 98 -9.34 -4.54 14.16
N TRP A 99 -8.71 -5.69 14.05
CA TRP A 99 -8.20 -6.44 15.22
C TRP A 99 -9.25 -6.61 16.32
N GLY A 100 -10.48 -6.87 15.95
CA GLY A 100 -11.60 -7.03 16.89
C GLY A 100 -12.18 -5.74 17.47
N THR A 101 -11.55 -4.57 17.24
CA THR A 101 -12.02 -3.26 17.69
C THR A 101 -12.90 -2.61 16.63
N ASN A 102 -14.01 -1.99 17.03
CA ASN A 102 -14.92 -1.32 16.12
C ASN A 102 -14.22 -0.14 15.42
N LEU A 103 -14.38 -0.07 14.10
CA LEU A 103 -13.99 1.07 13.29
C LEU A 103 -15.10 2.12 13.30
N PRO A 104 -14.86 3.33 13.85
CA PRO A 104 -15.89 4.38 13.91
C PRO A 104 -16.43 4.74 12.51
N GLY A 105 -17.76 4.79 12.36
CA GLY A 105 -18.42 5.15 11.10
C GLY A 105 -18.41 4.07 10.02
N ALA A 106 -17.77 2.92 10.23
CA ALA A 106 -17.73 1.82 9.27
C ALA A 106 -18.97 0.91 9.44
N ILE A 107 -20.12 1.41 8.99
CA ILE A 107 -21.46 0.81 9.22
C ILE A 107 -22.17 0.36 7.93
N PHE A 108 -21.47 0.31 6.81
CA PHE A 108 -22.01 -0.14 5.53
C PHE A 108 -21.56 -1.56 5.19
N SER A 109 -22.18 -2.20 4.21
CA SER A 109 -21.76 -3.51 3.70
C SER A 109 -20.40 -3.51 3.00
N THR A 110 -19.86 -2.32 2.72
CA THR A 110 -18.53 -2.11 2.13
C THR A 110 -17.70 -1.23 3.05
N LEU A 111 -16.47 -1.68 3.34
CA LEU A 111 -15.42 -0.90 3.99
C LEU A 111 -14.38 -0.54 2.95
N THR A 112 -14.14 0.76 2.73
CA THR A 112 -13.08 1.26 1.83
C THR A 112 -11.98 1.93 2.64
N ILE A 113 -10.74 1.51 2.39
CA ILE A 113 -9.52 2.07 2.99
C ILE A 113 -8.73 2.72 1.86
N THR A 114 -8.52 4.01 1.96
CA THR A 114 -7.75 4.78 0.97
C THR A 114 -6.34 5.03 1.47
N ASN A 115 -5.36 5.13 0.55
CA ASN A 115 -3.98 5.43 0.89
C ASN A 115 -3.40 4.45 1.93
N VAL A 116 -3.53 3.14 1.67
CA VAL A 116 -3.15 2.06 2.57
C VAL A 116 -1.71 2.18 3.05
N ARG A 117 -1.52 2.15 4.38
CA ARG A 117 -0.24 2.24 5.08
C ARG A 117 0.03 0.96 5.88
N LEU A 118 1.23 0.85 6.45
CA LEU A 118 1.60 -0.29 7.30
C LEU A 118 0.69 -0.44 8.54
N THR A 119 0.15 0.67 9.04
CA THR A 119 -0.78 0.70 10.20
C THR A 119 -2.14 0.10 9.88
N ASP A 120 -2.50 0.00 8.60
CA ASP A 120 -3.78 -0.53 8.15
C ASP A 120 -3.72 -2.05 7.89
N LEU A 121 -2.52 -2.64 7.96
CA LEU A 121 -2.34 -4.07 7.74
C LEU A 121 -2.81 -4.87 8.94
N GLY A 122 -3.57 -5.92 8.67
CA GLY A 122 -4.09 -6.78 9.73
C GLY A 122 -5.42 -7.42 9.38
N ASP A 123 -6.12 -7.86 10.42
CA ASP A 123 -7.36 -8.61 10.30
C ASP A 123 -8.57 -7.70 10.43
N TYR A 124 -9.43 -7.78 9.43
CA TYR A 124 -10.71 -7.11 9.36
C TYR A 124 -11.84 -8.13 9.47
N SER A 125 -12.88 -7.79 10.21
CA SER A 125 -14.11 -8.56 10.29
C SER A 125 -15.30 -7.61 10.35
N VAL A 126 -16.50 -8.12 10.05
CA VAL A 126 -17.73 -7.35 10.13
C VAL A 126 -18.74 -8.07 11.02
N PHE A 127 -19.26 -7.33 12.00
CA PHE A 127 -20.39 -7.72 12.82
C PHE A 127 -21.67 -7.29 12.09
N VAL A 128 -22.58 -8.26 11.90
CA VAL A 128 -23.85 -8.07 11.19
C VAL A 128 -24.97 -8.40 12.15
N ASP A 129 -25.94 -7.49 12.31
CA ASP A 129 -27.00 -7.59 13.31
C ASP A 129 -28.31 -7.02 12.78
N ASN A 130 -29.45 -7.65 13.10
CA ASN A 130 -30.78 -7.16 12.78
C ASN A 130 -31.68 -6.92 14.01
N GLY A 131 -31.06 -6.87 15.21
CA GLY A 131 -31.76 -6.68 16.46
C GLY A 131 -32.38 -7.96 17.07
N TYR A 132 -32.40 -9.05 16.31
CA TYR A 132 -32.95 -10.35 16.74
C TYR A 132 -31.91 -11.46 16.67
N SER A 133 -30.96 -11.32 15.81
CA SER A 133 -29.81 -12.21 15.69
C SER A 133 -28.63 -11.46 15.17
N SER A 134 -27.44 -11.98 15.42
CA SER A 134 -26.21 -11.39 14.94
C SER A 134 -25.23 -12.46 14.48
N GLN A 135 -24.31 -12.08 13.61
CA GLN A 135 -23.21 -12.93 13.14
C GLN A 135 -21.95 -12.09 12.95
N LEU A 136 -20.82 -12.63 13.37
CA LEU A 136 -19.49 -12.09 13.08
C LEU A 136 -18.91 -12.85 11.89
N SER A 137 -18.35 -12.14 10.92
CA SER A 137 -17.66 -12.78 9.80
C SER A 137 -16.36 -13.45 10.24
N ALA A 138 -15.84 -14.36 9.41
CA ALA A 138 -14.43 -14.72 9.46
C ALA A 138 -13.55 -13.50 9.19
N ASN A 139 -12.29 -13.56 9.64
CA ASN A 139 -11.32 -12.51 9.39
C ASN A 139 -10.90 -12.49 7.92
N ALA A 140 -10.85 -11.31 7.35
CA ALA A 140 -10.21 -10.99 6.08
C ALA A 140 -8.92 -10.22 6.36
N THR A 141 -7.78 -10.76 5.94
CA THR A 141 -6.48 -10.17 6.24
C THR A 141 -6.03 -9.25 5.12
N LEU A 142 -5.65 -8.01 5.45
CA LEU A 142 -4.99 -7.08 4.54
C LEU A 142 -3.48 -7.22 4.63
N ARG A 143 -2.82 -7.47 3.50
CA ARG A 143 -1.37 -7.55 3.35
C ARG A 143 -0.89 -6.55 2.30
N MET A 144 0.39 -6.19 2.37
CA MET A 144 1.02 -5.27 1.42
C MET A 144 2.18 -5.96 0.72
N SER A 145 2.16 -5.97 -0.62
CA SER A 145 3.32 -6.31 -1.42
C SER A 145 4.42 -5.27 -1.24
N PRO A 146 5.69 -5.59 -1.46
CA PRO A 146 6.77 -4.62 -1.37
C PRO A 146 6.52 -3.40 -2.26
N THR A 147 6.66 -2.21 -1.68
CA THR A 147 6.47 -0.93 -2.35
C THR A 147 7.68 -0.05 -2.06
N ILE A 148 8.38 0.41 -3.09
CA ILE A 148 9.55 1.28 -2.93
C ILE A 148 9.07 2.69 -2.56
N THR A 149 9.62 3.24 -1.47
CA THR A 149 9.32 4.59 -0.96
C THR A 149 10.45 5.58 -1.24
N ALA A 150 11.69 5.11 -1.30
CA ALA A 150 12.83 5.89 -1.76
C ALA A 150 13.66 5.01 -2.72
N PRO A 151 13.53 5.23 -4.04
CA PRO A 151 14.29 4.47 -5.03
C PRO A 151 15.77 4.88 -5.03
N PHE A 152 16.64 3.95 -5.42
CA PHE A 152 17.96 4.28 -5.93
C PHE A 152 17.78 4.94 -7.30
N ILE A 153 18.13 6.19 -7.42
CA ILE A 153 17.94 7.00 -8.66
C ILE A 153 19.20 7.08 -9.52
N GLY A 154 20.27 6.37 -9.13
CA GLY A 154 21.59 6.43 -9.73
C GLY A 154 22.56 7.25 -8.87
N ALA A 155 23.82 7.08 -9.16
CA ALA A 155 24.90 7.79 -8.46
C ALA A 155 26.10 8.02 -9.38
N THR A 156 26.88 9.05 -9.08
CA THR A 156 28.24 9.20 -9.59
C THR A 156 29.20 8.92 -8.45
N ALA A 157 30.09 7.95 -8.65
CA ALA A 157 31.13 7.59 -7.71
C ALA A 157 32.49 7.98 -8.22
N ILE A 158 33.42 8.24 -7.31
CA ILE A 158 34.79 8.58 -7.63
C ILE A 158 35.64 7.33 -7.48
N TRP A 159 36.48 7.03 -8.46
CA TRP A 159 37.44 5.93 -8.40
C TRP A 159 38.27 5.98 -7.09
N GLY A 160 38.47 4.84 -6.47
CA GLY A 160 39.21 4.71 -5.21
C GLY A 160 38.45 5.15 -3.94
N ARG A 161 37.27 5.73 -4.06
CA ARG A 161 36.40 6.07 -2.92
C ARG A 161 35.35 4.98 -2.68
N SER A 162 34.64 5.06 -1.57
CA SER A 162 33.49 4.20 -1.31
C SER A 162 32.22 4.75 -1.96
N ALA A 163 31.30 3.87 -2.34
CA ALA A 163 29.98 4.24 -2.83
C ALA A 163 28.90 3.35 -2.20
N GLY A 164 27.84 3.97 -1.69
CA GLY A 164 26.66 3.27 -1.15
C GLY A 164 25.47 3.43 -2.07
N LEU A 165 24.86 2.32 -2.48
CA LEU A 165 23.62 2.28 -3.22
C LEU A 165 22.53 1.84 -2.27
N SER A 166 21.45 2.61 -2.10
CA SER A 166 20.42 2.33 -1.12
C SER A 166 19.03 2.47 -1.72
N VAL A 167 18.10 1.67 -1.20
CA VAL A 167 16.67 1.73 -1.51
C VAL A 167 15.89 1.64 -0.21
N SER A 168 14.76 2.36 -0.13
CA SER A 168 13.81 2.15 0.98
C SER A 168 12.53 1.54 0.45
N ALA A 169 11.99 0.58 1.18
CA ALA A 169 10.74 -0.07 0.81
C ALA A 169 9.90 -0.37 2.05
N ILE A 170 8.59 -0.40 1.86
CA ILE A 170 7.59 -0.85 2.84
C ILE A 170 6.86 -2.07 2.30
N GLY A 171 6.25 -2.85 3.19
CA GLY A 171 5.46 -4.03 2.85
C GLY A 171 5.25 -4.93 4.06
N THR A 172 4.43 -5.95 3.90
CA THR A 172 4.26 -6.97 4.95
C THR A 172 5.56 -7.76 5.09
N ALA A 173 6.12 -7.76 6.28
CA ALA A 173 7.37 -8.46 6.60
C ALA A 173 7.26 -9.99 6.47
N PRO A 174 8.41 -10.70 6.27
CA PRO A 174 9.77 -10.16 6.12
C PRO A 174 10.02 -9.57 4.72
N LEU A 175 10.82 -8.49 4.65
CA LEU A 175 11.34 -7.98 3.39
C LEU A 175 12.76 -8.49 3.17
N GLY A 176 13.01 -9.10 2.01
CA GLY A 176 14.34 -9.50 1.55
C GLY A 176 14.80 -8.63 0.39
N TYR A 177 16.09 -8.38 0.29
CA TYR A 177 16.72 -7.61 -0.78
C TYR A 177 17.71 -8.48 -1.53
N GLN A 178 17.91 -8.20 -2.80
CA GLN A 178 18.98 -8.79 -3.60
C GLN A 178 19.42 -7.80 -4.68
N TRP A 179 20.70 -7.47 -4.68
CA TRP A 179 21.31 -6.59 -5.67
C TRP A 179 21.90 -7.36 -6.83
N TYR A 180 21.88 -6.72 -8.00
CA TYR A 180 22.41 -7.19 -9.27
C TYR A 180 23.20 -6.07 -9.93
N LYS A 181 24.20 -6.43 -10.73
CA LYS A 181 24.94 -5.53 -11.60
C LYS A 181 24.87 -6.05 -13.04
N ASP A 182 24.43 -5.23 -13.98
CA ASP A 182 24.28 -5.58 -15.41
C ASP A 182 23.51 -6.91 -15.62
N GLY A 183 22.51 -7.16 -14.76
CA GLY A 183 21.71 -8.39 -14.73
C GLY A 183 22.33 -9.56 -13.98
N ALA A 184 23.62 -9.49 -13.63
CA ALA A 184 24.30 -10.54 -12.86
C ALA A 184 24.07 -10.37 -11.35
N LEU A 185 23.84 -11.49 -10.67
CA LEU A 185 23.66 -11.53 -9.22
C LEU A 185 24.94 -11.06 -8.49
N ILE A 186 24.81 -10.13 -7.55
CA ILE A 186 25.90 -9.80 -6.62
C ILE A 186 25.74 -10.69 -5.38
N VAL A 187 26.65 -11.64 -5.23
CA VAL A 187 26.61 -12.62 -4.13
C VAL A 187 26.65 -11.91 -2.78
N SER A 188 25.78 -12.34 -1.85
CA SER A 188 25.64 -11.81 -0.49
C SER A 188 25.20 -10.35 -0.38
N ALA A 189 24.83 -9.70 -1.48
CA ALA A 189 24.30 -8.34 -1.47
C ALA A 189 22.78 -8.34 -1.16
N THR A 190 22.44 -8.67 0.09
CA THR A 190 21.07 -8.91 0.56
C THR A 190 20.53 -7.86 1.52
N ASN A 191 21.27 -6.77 1.71
CA ASN A 191 20.85 -5.66 2.57
C ASN A 191 20.16 -4.55 1.77
N GLN A 192 19.42 -3.69 2.47
CA GLN A 192 18.81 -2.48 1.94
C GLN A 192 19.83 -1.55 1.27
N THR A 193 21.05 -1.54 1.79
CA THR A 193 22.19 -0.78 1.23
C THR A 193 23.25 -1.76 0.73
N PHE A 194 23.68 -1.56 -0.50
CA PHE A 194 24.87 -2.21 -1.08
C PHE A 194 26.02 -1.21 -1.04
N LEU A 195 27.13 -1.60 -0.37
CA LEU A 195 28.31 -0.76 -0.20
C LEU A 195 29.46 -1.30 -1.05
N ILE A 196 30.00 -0.46 -1.92
CA ILE A 196 31.26 -0.68 -2.65
C ILE A 196 32.36 0.04 -1.84
N GLN A 197 33.22 -0.71 -1.19
CA GLN A 197 34.26 -0.15 -0.29
C GLN A 197 35.30 0.69 -1.04
N THR A 198 35.73 0.19 -2.20
CA THR A 198 36.72 0.88 -3.05
C THR A 198 36.27 0.74 -4.50
N VAL A 199 35.69 1.79 -5.03
CA VAL A 199 35.15 1.83 -6.38
C VAL A 199 36.26 1.68 -7.41
N GLN A 200 36.08 0.75 -8.33
CA GLN A 200 36.92 0.51 -9.49
C GLN A 200 36.22 1.02 -10.77
N LEU A 201 36.95 1.23 -11.85
CA LEU A 201 36.35 1.67 -13.12
C LEU A 201 35.30 0.67 -13.64
N GLY A 202 35.56 -0.62 -13.43
CA GLY A 202 34.63 -1.70 -13.78
C GLY A 202 33.37 -1.77 -12.95
N ASP A 203 33.24 -0.99 -11.86
CA ASP A 203 32.03 -0.94 -11.05
C ASP A 203 30.92 -0.08 -11.68
N GLY A 204 31.24 0.75 -12.67
CA GLY A 204 30.24 1.45 -13.47
C GLY A 204 29.30 0.46 -14.15
N GLY A 205 28.02 0.78 -14.23
CA GLY A 205 27.03 -0.09 -14.87
C GLY A 205 25.61 0.10 -14.35
N MET A 206 24.71 -0.78 -14.81
CA MET A 206 23.31 -0.80 -14.36
C MET A 206 23.18 -1.65 -13.11
N TYR A 207 22.74 -1.04 -12.02
CA TYR A 207 22.44 -1.74 -10.78
C TYR A 207 20.93 -1.89 -10.64
N SER A 208 20.51 -3.07 -10.21
CA SER A 208 19.12 -3.29 -9.83
C SER A 208 19.05 -3.97 -8.46
N VAL A 209 18.00 -3.61 -7.72
CA VAL A 209 17.66 -4.26 -6.46
C VAL A 209 16.25 -4.82 -6.56
N VAL A 210 16.10 -6.08 -6.22
CA VAL A 210 14.81 -6.77 -6.09
C VAL A 210 14.46 -6.83 -4.61
N VAL A 211 13.34 -6.21 -4.24
CA VAL A 211 12.76 -6.30 -2.89
C VAL A 211 11.64 -7.32 -2.93
N ARG A 212 11.67 -8.31 -2.05
CA ARG A 212 10.72 -9.43 -2.03
C ARG A 212 10.09 -9.61 -0.66
N SER A 213 8.85 -10.12 -0.67
CA SER A 213 8.16 -10.68 0.48
C SER A 213 7.36 -11.91 0.05
N PRO A 214 6.72 -12.66 0.96
CA PRO A 214 5.75 -13.70 0.60
C PRO A 214 4.54 -13.18 -0.22
N PHE A 215 4.35 -11.87 -0.27
CA PHE A 215 3.19 -11.21 -0.90
C PHE A 215 3.52 -10.52 -2.22
N GLY A 216 4.73 -10.70 -2.74
CA GLY A 216 5.14 -10.16 -4.02
C GLY A 216 6.58 -9.64 -4.06
N SER A 217 6.92 -8.97 -5.15
CA SER A 217 8.23 -8.35 -5.35
C SER A 217 8.13 -7.06 -6.15
N VAL A 218 9.11 -6.18 -5.97
CA VAL A 218 9.29 -4.95 -6.74
C VAL A 218 10.78 -4.80 -7.06
N THR A 219 11.09 -4.26 -8.23
CA THR A 219 12.46 -4.02 -8.69
C THR A 219 12.67 -2.52 -8.91
N ASN A 220 13.84 -2.04 -8.51
CA ASN A 220 14.33 -0.71 -8.85
C ASN A 220 15.67 -0.85 -9.58
N THR A 221 15.86 -0.07 -10.64
CA THR A 221 17.06 -0.10 -11.47
C THR A 221 17.53 1.33 -11.74
N ALA A 222 18.83 1.57 -11.60
CA ALA A 222 19.47 2.83 -11.95
C ALA A 222 20.95 2.65 -12.24
N GLN A 223 21.57 3.65 -12.86
CA GLN A 223 22.98 3.61 -13.28
C GLN A 223 23.92 4.11 -12.18
N LEU A 224 25.03 3.42 -12.00
CA LEU A 224 26.21 3.94 -11.32
C LEU A 224 27.21 4.40 -12.37
N VAL A 225 27.59 5.67 -12.34
CA VAL A 225 28.65 6.24 -13.17
C VAL A 225 29.89 6.33 -12.32
N VAL A 226 31.02 5.84 -12.81
CA VAL A 226 32.31 5.98 -12.12
C VAL A 226 33.13 7.06 -12.78
N ASN A 227 33.46 8.08 -12.02
CA ASN A 227 34.39 9.12 -12.45
C ASN A 227 35.84 8.64 -12.21
N PRO A 228 36.65 8.51 -13.27
CA PRO A 228 38.00 7.96 -13.17
C PRO A 228 38.98 8.89 -12.47
N ALA A 229 38.61 10.16 -12.26
CA ALA A 229 39.48 11.14 -11.65
C ALA A 229 38.75 12.11 -10.72
N ASN A 230 39.43 12.54 -9.69
CA ASN A 230 39.02 13.62 -8.82
C ASN A 230 40.15 14.65 -8.75
N MET A 231 39.75 15.91 -8.70
CA MET A 231 40.67 17.01 -8.43
C MET A 231 40.34 17.57 -7.05
N ASP A 232 41.31 17.50 -6.15
CA ASP A 232 41.22 18.12 -4.83
C ASP A 232 42.13 19.39 -4.83
N LEU A 233 41.52 20.55 -4.56
CA LEU A 233 42.22 21.81 -4.54
C LEU A 233 42.64 22.14 -3.10
N GLY A 234 43.89 21.83 -2.76
CA GLY A 234 44.46 22.21 -1.48
C GLY A 234 44.84 23.69 -1.44
N MET A 235 44.83 24.30 -0.24
CA MET A 235 45.17 25.72 -0.03
C MET A 235 46.65 26.08 -0.28
N TYR A 236 47.48 25.16 -0.73
CA TYR A 236 48.92 25.39 -0.98
C TYR A 236 49.26 25.06 -2.44
N SER A 237 49.55 26.09 -3.22
CA SER A 237 50.30 26.13 -4.51
C SER A 237 50.25 24.92 -5.47
N GLY A 238 49.41 23.97 -5.25
CA GLY A 238 49.30 22.75 -6.06
C GLY A 238 47.95 22.09 -6.03
N ILE A 239 47.71 21.27 -7.05
CA ILE A 239 46.50 20.52 -7.24
C ILE A 239 46.85 19.03 -7.05
N THR A 240 46.19 18.35 -6.12
CA THR A 240 46.31 16.90 -6.02
C THR A 240 45.33 16.26 -6.98
N ILE A 241 45.84 15.51 -7.94
CA ILE A 241 45.06 14.78 -8.91
C ILE A 241 44.97 13.32 -8.45
N THR A 242 43.73 12.86 -8.18
CA THR A 242 43.47 11.46 -7.82
C THR A 242 42.78 10.79 -9.00
N GLY A 243 43.34 9.68 -9.46
CA GLY A 243 42.85 8.95 -10.60
C GLY A 243 43.45 7.56 -10.73
N ALA A 244 43.19 6.87 -11.83
CA ALA A 244 43.77 5.56 -12.11
C ALA A 244 45.22 5.69 -12.55
N SER A 245 46.12 4.93 -11.93
CA SER A 245 47.53 4.85 -12.33
C SER A 245 47.66 4.31 -13.76
N GLY A 246 48.55 4.88 -14.55
CA GLY A 246 48.73 4.53 -15.96
C GLY A 246 47.81 5.24 -16.94
N TYR A 247 46.82 5.98 -16.45
CA TYR A 247 45.92 6.80 -17.30
C TYR A 247 46.44 8.23 -17.46
N THR A 248 46.18 8.81 -18.65
CA THR A 248 46.52 10.17 -18.97
C THR A 248 45.33 11.09 -18.79
N TYR A 249 45.57 12.20 -18.14
CA TYR A 249 44.58 13.25 -17.89
C TYR A 249 45.01 14.57 -18.47
N GLN A 250 44.09 15.25 -19.15
CA GLN A 250 44.32 16.60 -19.64
C GLN A 250 43.91 17.60 -18.55
N ILE A 251 44.82 18.44 -18.14
CA ILE A 251 44.61 19.52 -17.17
C ILE A 251 44.28 20.80 -17.94
N GLN A 252 43.16 21.37 -17.63
CA GLN A 252 42.67 22.61 -18.23
C GLN A 252 42.35 23.64 -17.17
N TYR A 253 42.42 24.91 -17.53
CA TYR A 253 42.01 26.02 -16.68
C TYR A 253 41.12 27.02 -17.41
N THR A 254 40.36 27.81 -16.64
CA THR A 254 39.72 29.05 -17.08
C THR A 254 39.82 30.12 -15.99
N VAL A 255 39.73 31.35 -16.35
CA VAL A 255 39.64 32.49 -15.43
C VAL A 255 38.21 32.98 -15.25
N ASP A 256 37.29 32.49 -16.08
CA ASP A 256 35.89 32.89 -16.07
C ASP A 256 34.99 31.69 -16.36
N LEU A 257 34.21 31.27 -15.35
CA LEU A 257 33.24 30.16 -15.47
C LEU A 257 31.97 30.55 -16.22
N SER A 258 31.70 31.83 -16.41
CA SER A 258 30.52 32.33 -17.12
C SER A 258 30.61 32.18 -18.63
N VAL A 259 31.85 32.07 -19.17
CA VAL A 259 32.12 31.96 -20.60
C VAL A 259 32.16 30.48 -21.02
N THR A 260 31.18 30.07 -21.82
CA THR A 260 31.14 28.73 -22.39
C THR A 260 32.35 28.48 -23.30
N ASN A 261 33.03 27.34 -23.14
CA ASN A 261 34.21 26.93 -23.89
C ASN A 261 35.51 27.79 -23.62
N SER A 262 35.61 28.47 -22.50
CA SER A 262 36.78 29.25 -22.10
C SER A 262 37.96 28.42 -21.58
N TRP A 263 37.87 27.09 -21.63
CA TRP A 263 38.89 26.21 -21.05
C TRP A 263 40.16 26.09 -21.93
N THR A 264 41.28 26.42 -21.36
CA THR A 264 42.59 26.30 -22.01
C THR A 264 43.32 25.09 -21.46
N THR A 265 43.88 24.26 -22.34
CA THR A 265 44.69 23.11 -21.94
C THR A 265 46.08 23.60 -21.48
N LEU A 266 46.47 23.17 -20.28
CA LEU A 266 47.83 23.41 -19.74
C LEU A 266 48.78 22.29 -20.09
N THR A 267 48.39 21.05 -19.79
CA THR A 267 49.23 19.85 -20.01
C THR A 267 48.42 18.59 -19.99
N ASN A 268 49.04 17.50 -20.42
CA ASN A 268 48.59 16.14 -20.19
C ASN A 268 49.48 15.52 -19.12
N LEU A 269 48.89 14.91 -18.09
CA LEU A 269 49.57 14.24 -17.00
C LEU A 269 49.15 12.74 -17.00
N THR A 270 50.16 11.86 -17.07
CA THR A 270 49.93 10.45 -16.85
C THR A 270 50.23 10.11 -15.39
N LEU A 271 49.22 9.69 -14.64
CA LEU A 271 49.40 9.33 -13.22
C LEU A 271 50.26 8.08 -13.09
N THR A 272 51.33 8.18 -12.35
CA THR A 272 52.18 7.04 -12.00
C THR A 272 51.74 6.33 -10.73
N GLN A 273 50.96 7.04 -9.92
CA GLN A 273 50.34 6.56 -8.67
C GLN A 273 48.91 7.08 -8.53
N PRO A 274 48.10 6.50 -7.63
CA PRO A 274 46.69 6.89 -7.48
C PRO A 274 46.42 8.35 -7.12
N ALA A 275 47.41 9.06 -6.62
CA ALA A 275 47.31 10.48 -6.31
C ALA A 275 48.66 11.15 -6.55
N GLU A 276 48.71 12.18 -7.39
CA GLU A 276 49.89 12.96 -7.65
C GLU A 276 49.63 14.44 -7.42
N LEU A 277 50.58 15.12 -6.81
CA LEU A 277 50.60 16.57 -6.67
C LEU A 277 51.11 17.20 -7.98
N TRP A 278 50.25 17.96 -8.64
CA TRP A 278 50.63 18.75 -9.79
C TRP A 278 50.60 20.24 -9.43
N VAL A 279 51.57 20.99 -9.84
CA VAL A 279 51.69 22.41 -9.56
C VAL A 279 51.60 23.18 -10.86
N ASP A 280 50.71 24.16 -10.96
CA ASP A 280 50.64 25.07 -12.09
C ASP A 280 51.86 26.04 -12.05
N THR A 281 52.82 25.76 -12.88
CA THR A 281 54.04 26.57 -13.00
C THR A 281 53.96 27.65 -14.11
N SER A 282 52.79 27.77 -14.77
CA SER A 282 52.61 28.77 -15.82
C SER A 282 52.71 30.21 -15.27
N VAL A 283 53.25 31.08 -16.06
CA VAL A 283 53.50 32.49 -15.68
C VAL A 283 52.21 33.19 -15.29
N ASP A 284 51.11 32.87 -15.99
CA ASP A 284 49.81 33.47 -15.77
C ASP A 284 49.11 33.01 -14.47
N ALA A 285 49.50 31.86 -13.91
CA ALA A 285 48.99 31.40 -12.62
C ALA A 285 49.39 32.35 -11.46
N ARG A 286 50.44 33.11 -11.61
CA ARG A 286 50.95 34.07 -10.61
C ARG A 286 50.25 35.43 -10.69
N THR A 287 49.62 35.76 -11.80
CA THR A 287 49.05 37.09 -12.08
C THR A 287 47.55 37.13 -12.12
N ALA A 288 46.88 35.98 -12.36
CA ALA A 288 45.42 35.90 -12.37
C ALA A 288 44.85 36.01 -10.95
N ALA A 289 43.83 36.84 -10.78
CA ALA A 289 43.13 37.01 -9.48
C ALA A 289 42.49 35.70 -8.97
N HIS A 290 42.11 34.85 -9.89
CA HIS A 290 41.62 33.49 -9.63
C HIS A 290 41.72 32.63 -10.90
N ARG A 291 41.90 31.35 -10.73
CA ARG A 291 41.86 30.34 -11.75
C ARG A 291 40.98 29.17 -11.30
N PHE A 292 40.24 28.63 -12.23
CA PHE A 292 39.47 27.39 -12.04
C PHE A 292 40.12 26.30 -12.89
N TYR A 293 40.23 25.11 -12.34
CA TYR A 293 40.83 23.96 -13.02
C TYR A 293 39.86 22.85 -13.21
N ARG A 294 40.04 22.10 -14.27
CA ARG A 294 39.35 20.80 -14.47
C ARG A 294 40.32 19.79 -15.07
N ILE A 295 40.03 18.54 -14.86
CA ILE A 295 40.74 17.43 -15.48
C ILE A 295 39.78 16.63 -16.34
N LEU A 296 40.26 16.15 -17.47
CA LEU A 296 39.52 15.29 -18.40
C LEU A 296 40.38 14.06 -18.67
N PRO A 297 39.80 12.82 -18.65
CA PRO A 297 40.54 11.68 -19.12
C PRO A 297 40.84 11.83 -20.60
N VAL A 298 42.02 11.44 -21.01
CA VAL A 298 42.42 11.33 -22.42
C VAL A 298 42.18 9.91 -22.84
N PRO A 299 41.41 9.64 -23.91
CA PRO A 299 41.11 8.29 -24.39
C PRO A 299 42.33 7.45 -24.71
#